data_56877f4c55e8899f3cf00fdfde55aaf4
#
_entry.id   56877f4c55e8899f3cf00fdfde55aaf4
#
_cell.length_a   1.000
_cell.length_b   1.000
_cell.length_c   1.000
_cell.angle_alpha   90.00
_cell.angle_beta   90.00
_cell.angle_gamma   90.00
#
_symmetry.space_group_name_H-M   'P 1'
#
loop_
_entity.id
_entity.type
_entity.pdbx_description
1 polymer ?
#
loop_
_entity_poly.entity_id
_entity_poly.type
_entity_poly.pdbx_seq_one_letter_code
_entity_poly.pdbx_strand_id
1 'polypeptide(L)'
;MKLKKLSALLLSGCMLLSLAACGGSSSSSAAPADNGSAAAATSTAAAEGTGDAATAEGEVSVFYYTYADTYISSVRTALDAQLTSAGVNFTDYDGNGNQTTQTEAIQTAISKGTSMLIVNLVDSGSEDAANNIINMAKEKDIPVIFFNRAVSTAEDGGESVISSYDKCAFIGTDYEMAGHMQGQMIGDYLVANYDKLDLNGDGKISYVMFKGDEANAEAIARTQYGVEDADKVLTDAGKPALEFYDSANSNK
;
A
#
# COMPACT_ATOMS: atom_id res chain seq x y z
N MET A 1 -9.42 -51.81 -37.29
CA MET A 1 -8.53 -52.87 -36.76
C MET A 1 -8.15 -52.52 -35.31
N LYS A 2 -8.67 -53.36 -34.38
CA LYS A 2 -8.12 -53.84 -33.11
C LYS A 2 -7.45 -52.82 -32.21
N LEU A 3 -8.12 -52.34 -31.11
CA LEU A 3 -8.20 -52.94 -29.75
C LEU A 3 -6.83 -53.36 -29.19
N LYS A 4 -6.42 -52.72 -28.09
CA LYS A 4 -6.12 -53.43 -26.83
C LYS A 4 -6.04 -52.47 -25.67
N LYS A 5 -6.88 -52.74 -24.70
CA LYS A 5 -6.89 -52.33 -23.32
C LYS A 5 -5.69 -52.94 -22.59
N LEU A 6 -5.20 -52.31 -21.56
CA LEU A 6 -4.83 -53.04 -20.33
C LEU A 6 -4.86 -52.08 -19.14
N SER A 7 -5.67 -52.54 -18.19
CA SER A 7 -5.82 -52.06 -16.82
C SER A 7 -4.78 -52.73 -15.91
N ALA A 8 -4.45 -52.13 -14.77
CA ALA A 8 -4.19 -52.73 -13.44
C ALA A 8 -3.67 -51.62 -12.52
N LEU A 9 -4.33 -51.23 -11.49
CA LEU A 9 -4.72 -51.84 -10.21
C LEU A 9 -3.67 -51.70 -9.12
N LEU A 10 -4.04 -50.87 -8.07
CA LEU A 10 -3.93 -51.07 -6.63
C LEU A 10 -2.55 -51.11 -5.94
N LEU A 11 -2.36 -50.28 -4.90
CA LEU A 11 -2.26 -50.59 -3.46
C LEU A 11 -1.95 -49.29 -2.73
N SER A 12 -2.79 -48.70 -1.91
CA SER A 12 -3.15 -49.00 -0.51
C SER A 12 -1.95 -49.10 0.43
N GLY A 13 -1.87 -48.17 1.38
CA GLY A 13 -0.94 -48.20 2.49
C GLY A 13 -1.13 -47.03 3.46
N CYS A 14 -2.13 -47.15 4.35
CA CYS A 14 -2.22 -46.35 5.57
C CYS A 14 -1.06 -46.65 6.50
N MET A 15 -0.47 -45.63 7.15
CA MET A 15 0.07 -45.76 8.49
C MET A 15 -0.07 -44.48 9.28
N LEU A 16 -1.03 -44.54 10.18
CA LEU A 16 -1.10 -43.76 11.41
C LEU A 16 -0.09 -44.31 12.40
N LEU A 17 0.66 -43.48 13.08
CA LEU A 17 1.16 -43.74 14.40
C LEU A 17 1.43 -42.46 15.16
N SER A 18 0.57 -42.22 16.11
CA SER A 18 0.72 -41.37 17.28
C SER A 18 1.83 -41.91 18.19
N LEU A 19 2.52 -41.08 18.92
CA LEU A 19 2.67 -41.21 20.38
C LEU A 19 3.34 -39.98 21.01
N ALA A 20 2.69 -39.55 22.02
CA ALA A 20 3.04 -38.68 23.10
C ALA A 20 4.16 -39.25 24.00
N ALA A 21 4.80 -38.39 24.74
CA ALA A 21 5.11 -38.41 26.16
C ALA A 21 6.42 -37.68 26.45
N CYS A 22 6.32 -36.60 27.19
CA CYS A 22 6.55 -36.47 28.62
C CYS A 22 8.00 -36.51 29.08
N GLY A 23 8.44 -35.41 29.67
CA GLY A 23 9.09 -35.44 30.96
C GLY A 23 10.56 -35.09 31.02
N GLY A 24 10.88 -34.07 31.83
CA GLY A 24 12.13 -34.10 32.60
C GLY A 24 12.93 -32.80 32.64
N SER A 25 12.83 -32.14 33.77
CA SER A 25 13.56 -30.96 34.24
C SER A 25 15.10 -31.14 34.28
N SER A 26 15.84 -30.05 34.04
CA SER A 26 16.71 -29.44 35.07
C SER A 26 17.64 -28.37 34.49
N SER A 27 17.50 -27.20 35.06
CA SER A 27 18.45 -26.16 35.48
C SER A 27 19.84 -26.04 34.85
N SER A 28 20.17 -24.87 34.30
CA SER A 28 21.11 -23.94 34.94
C SER A 28 21.30 -22.64 34.12
N SER A 29 21.09 -21.59 34.82
CA SER A 29 21.57 -20.21 34.78
C SER A 29 22.56 -19.75 33.69
N ALA A 30 22.18 -18.68 32.99
CA ALA A 30 22.91 -17.41 32.85
C ALA A 30 22.06 -16.38 32.12
N ALA A 31 21.77 -15.28 32.77
CA ALA A 31 21.26 -14.02 32.19
C ALA A 31 22.42 -13.01 32.14
N PRO A 32 22.27 -11.79 31.63
CA PRO A 32 21.24 -11.22 30.72
C PRO A 32 21.84 -10.48 29.52
N ALA A 33 21.09 -10.28 28.47
CA ALA A 33 21.27 -9.16 27.57
C ALA A 33 19.91 -8.52 27.33
N ASP A 34 19.80 -7.35 27.86
CA ASP A 34 18.73 -6.38 27.69
C ASP A 34 18.63 -6.00 26.20
N ASN A 35 17.46 -6.17 25.59
CA ASN A 35 17.16 -5.58 24.31
C ASN A 35 15.71 -5.11 24.31
N GLY A 36 15.58 -3.79 24.33
CA GLY A 36 14.38 -3.03 24.50
C GLY A 36 13.21 -3.48 23.60
N SER A 37 12.14 -3.78 24.28
CA SER A 37 10.82 -4.01 23.74
C SER A 37 10.30 -2.72 23.11
N ALA A 38 10.19 -2.68 21.79
CA ALA A 38 9.40 -1.69 21.11
C ALA A 38 7.92 -1.97 21.41
N ALA A 39 7.30 -1.10 22.17
CA ALA A 39 5.89 -1.15 22.48
C ALA A 39 5.09 -0.97 21.19
N ALA A 40 4.35 -1.99 20.80
CA ALA A 40 3.30 -1.89 19.81
C ALA A 40 2.21 -0.96 20.37
N ALA A 41 2.08 0.21 19.79
CA ALA A 41 0.96 1.10 20.05
C ALA A 41 -0.30 0.48 19.44
N THR A 42 -1.10 -0.15 20.26
CA THR A 42 -2.44 -0.59 19.93
C THR A 42 -3.34 0.65 19.91
N SER A 43 -3.56 1.24 18.75
CA SER A 43 -4.62 2.22 18.60
C SER A 43 -5.94 1.50 18.37
N THR A 44 -6.65 1.22 19.44
CA THR A 44 -8.07 0.90 19.41
C THR A 44 -8.85 2.20 19.26
N ALA A 45 -9.16 2.59 18.06
CA ALA A 45 -10.26 3.50 17.77
C ALA A 45 -11.38 2.66 17.15
N ALA A 46 -12.18 2.04 18.02
CA ALA A 46 -13.48 1.54 17.60
C ALA A 46 -14.40 2.74 17.42
N ALA A 47 -14.62 3.15 16.19
CA ALA A 47 -15.77 3.96 15.84
C ALA A 47 -16.99 3.01 15.80
N GLU A 48 -17.79 2.99 16.85
CA GLU A 48 -19.14 2.45 16.80
C GLU A 48 -20.01 3.33 15.92
N GLY A 49 -19.96 3.06 14.62
CA GLY A 49 -20.94 3.55 13.67
C GLY A 49 -22.06 2.51 13.58
N THR A 50 -23.10 2.65 14.38
CA THR A 50 -24.39 1.99 14.11
C THR A 50 -25.07 2.68 12.94
N GLY A 51 -24.52 2.48 11.76
CA GLY A 51 -25.22 2.68 10.50
C GLY A 51 -25.82 1.35 10.10
N ASP A 52 -27.13 1.31 9.88
CA ASP A 52 -27.82 0.23 9.23
C ASP A 52 -27.06 -0.05 7.93
N ALA A 53 -26.28 -1.14 7.90
CA ALA A 53 -25.60 -1.57 6.70
C ALA A 53 -26.68 -2.00 5.72
N ALA A 54 -27.07 -1.10 4.81
CA ALA A 54 -27.84 -1.46 3.66
C ALA A 54 -27.06 -2.56 2.94
N THR A 55 -27.54 -3.81 3.00
CA THR A 55 -27.03 -4.90 2.19
C THR A 55 -27.15 -4.46 0.73
N ALA A 56 -26.02 -4.16 0.10
CA ALA A 56 -26.01 -3.82 -1.32
C ALA A 56 -26.59 -5.03 -2.07
N GLU A 57 -27.79 -4.88 -2.63
CA GLU A 57 -28.31 -5.88 -3.53
C GLU A 57 -27.44 -5.86 -4.80
N GLY A 58 -26.61 -6.90 -4.98
CA GLY A 58 -25.74 -7.06 -6.13
C GLY A 58 -24.32 -7.49 -5.76
N GLU A 59 -23.51 -7.72 -6.78
CA GLU A 59 -22.09 -8.08 -6.65
C GLU A 59 -21.22 -6.81 -6.59
N VAL A 60 -20.33 -6.74 -5.64
CA VAL A 60 -19.28 -5.70 -5.56
C VAL A 60 -18.06 -6.16 -6.33
N SER A 61 -17.47 -5.30 -7.14
CA SER A 61 -16.23 -5.61 -7.87
C SER A 61 -15.05 -4.85 -7.26
N VAL A 62 -14.01 -5.59 -6.85
CA VAL A 62 -12.81 -5.05 -6.21
C VAL A 62 -11.63 -5.18 -7.17
N PHE A 63 -10.95 -4.08 -7.43
CA PHE A 63 -9.84 -4.03 -8.37
C PHE A 63 -8.56 -3.64 -7.66
N TYR A 64 -7.55 -4.47 -7.75
CA TYR A 64 -6.22 -4.24 -7.20
C TYR A 64 -5.25 -3.89 -8.32
N TYR A 65 -4.28 -3.00 -8.05
CA TYR A 65 -3.29 -2.64 -9.05
C TYR A 65 -2.41 -3.83 -9.43
N THR A 66 -2.08 -4.68 -8.46
CA THR A 66 -1.46 -6.01 -8.67
C THR A 66 -1.63 -6.89 -7.43
N TYR A 67 -1.75 -8.19 -7.63
CA TYR A 67 -1.72 -9.17 -6.55
C TYR A 67 -0.31 -9.48 -6.05
N ALA A 68 0.72 -9.14 -6.83
CA ALA A 68 2.11 -9.44 -6.51
C ALA A 68 2.68 -8.57 -5.39
N ASP A 69 2.05 -7.44 -5.08
CA ASP A 69 2.47 -6.57 -3.98
C ASP A 69 2.12 -7.16 -2.62
N THR A 70 3.13 -7.25 -1.74
CA THR A 70 2.99 -7.88 -0.42
C THR A 70 2.03 -7.12 0.50
N TYR A 71 2.08 -5.78 0.48
CA TYR A 71 1.19 -4.95 1.29
C TYR A 71 -0.26 -5.06 0.78
N ILE A 72 -0.46 -4.91 -0.52
CA ILE A 72 -1.79 -5.04 -1.14
C ILE A 72 -2.36 -6.45 -0.97
N SER A 73 -1.53 -7.49 -0.98
CA SER A 73 -1.97 -8.85 -0.65
C SER A 73 -2.53 -8.96 0.76
N SER A 74 -1.94 -8.27 1.74
CA SER A 74 -2.46 -8.23 3.11
C SER A 74 -3.76 -7.41 3.21
N VAL A 75 -3.85 -6.29 2.51
CA VAL A 75 -5.08 -5.48 2.42
C VAL A 75 -6.20 -6.28 1.80
N ARG A 76 -5.94 -6.98 0.68
CA ARG A 76 -6.90 -7.85 0.02
C ARG A 76 -7.45 -8.91 0.97
N THR A 77 -6.57 -9.64 1.65
CA THR A 77 -6.96 -10.66 2.62
C THR A 77 -7.88 -10.09 3.71
N ALA A 78 -7.57 -8.90 4.22
CA ALA A 78 -8.38 -8.23 5.24
C ALA A 78 -9.74 -7.76 4.69
N LEU A 79 -9.75 -7.17 3.49
CA LEU A 79 -10.98 -6.69 2.84
C LEU A 79 -11.93 -7.84 2.50
N ASP A 80 -11.39 -8.94 1.93
CA ASP A 80 -12.16 -10.15 1.61
C ASP A 80 -12.83 -10.74 2.86
N ALA A 81 -12.08 -10.78 3.98
CA ALA A 81 -12.63 -11.24 5.26
C ALA A 81 -13.75 -10.34 5.77
N GLN A 82 -13.63 -9.01 5.62
CA GLN A 82 -14.68 -8.07 6.03
C GLN A 82 -15.91 -8.15 5.13
N LEU A 83 -15.74 -8.18 3.81
CA LEU A 83 -16.84 -8.32 2.86
C LEU A 83 -17.59 -9.65 3.09
N THR A 84 -16.86 -10.75 3.28
CA THR A 84 -17.44 -12.06 3.61
C THR A 84 -18.23 -12.02 4.92
N SER A 85 -17.65 -11.40 5.97
CA SER A 85 -18.30 -11.26 7.28
C SER A 85 -19.56 -10.41 7.21
N ALA A 86 -19.58 -9.41 6.33
CA ALA A 86 -20.74 -8.56 6.08
C ALA A 86 -21.80 -9.22 5.16
N GLY A 87 -21.54 -10.42 4.64
CA GLY A 87 -22.45 -11.11 3.73
C GLY A 87 -22.53 -10.47 2.33
N VAL A 88 -21.52 -9.70 1.94
CA VAL A 88 -21.44 -9.04 0.64
C VAL A 88 -20.89 -10.02 -0.40
N ASN A 89 -21.59 -10.16 -1.52
CA ASN A 89 -21.05 -10.89 -2.68
C ASN A 89 -20.05 -10.01 -3.41
N PHE A 90 -18.85 -10.50 -3.65
CA PHE A 90 -17.82 -9.73 -4.33
C PHE A 90 -16.98 -10.61 -5.27
N THR A 91 -16.32 -9.94 -6.22
CA THR A 91 -15.33 -10.54 -7.12
C THR A 91 -14.10 -9.63 -7.19
N ASP A 92 -12.93 -10.24 -7.02
CA ASP A 92 -11.62 -9.57 -7.11
C ASP A 92 -11.04 -9.64 -8.51
N TYR A 93 -10.37 -8.58 -8.90
CA TYR A 93 -9.67 -8.44 -10.19
C TYR A 93 -8.23 -7.97 -9.98
N ASP A 94 -7.30 -8.65 -10.65
CA ASP A 94 -5.88 -8.25 -10.71
C ASP A 94 -5.62 -7.33 -11.90
N GLY A 95 -5.18 -6.11 -11.65
CA GLY A 95 -4.73 -5.17 -12.68
C GLY A 95 -3.39 -5.55 -13.30
N ASN A 96 -2.65 -6.47 -12.65
CA ASN A 96 -1.34 -6.95 -13.09
C ASN A 96 -0.37 -5.81 -13.45
N GLY A 97 -0.43 -4.68 -12.73
CA GLY A 97 0.40 -3.51 -12.97
C GLY A 97 0.13 -2.81 -14.31
N ASN A 98 -1.03 -3.04 -14.93
CA ASN A 98 -1.37 -2.47 -16.23
C ASN A 98 -2.74 -1.77 -16.19
N GLN A 99 -2.74 -0.44 -16.38
CA GLN A 99 -3.96 0.36 -16.30
C GLN A 99 -4.98 -0.01 -17.38
N THR A 100 -4.54 -0.37 -18.57
CA THR A 100 -5.45 -0.83 -19.64
C THR A 100 -6.18 -2.10 -19.22
N THR A 101 -5.46 -3.08 -18.68
CA THR A 101 -6.04 -4.32 -18.16
C THR A 101 -7.07 -4.05 -17.07
N GLN A 102 -6.75 -3.14 -16.13
CA GLN A 102 -7.68 -2.73 -15.08
C GLN A 102 -8.94 -2.07 -15.64
N THR A 103 -8.76 -1.15 -16.59
CA THR A 103 -9.87 -0.42 -17.22
C THR A 103 -10.81 -1.38 -17.98
N GLU A 104 -10.28 -2.33 -18.72
CA GLU A 104 -11.05 -3.38 -19.43
C GLU A 104 -11.82 -4.28 -18.45
N ALA A 105 -11.20 -4.65 -17.33
CA ALA A 105 -11.86 -5.43 -16.29
C ALA A 105 -13.00 -4.66 -15.63
N ILE A 106 -12.82 -3.37 -15.35
CA ILE A 106 -13.86 -2.47 -14.82
C ILE A 106 -15.03 -2.37 -15.80
N GLN A 107 -14.75 -2.11 -17.08
CA GLN A 107 -15.79 -2.04 -18.11
C GLN A 107 -16.58 -3.36 -18.20
N THR A 108 -15.89 -4.49 -18.06
CA THR A 108 -16.51 -5.82 -18.05
C THR A 108 -17.42 -5.99 -16.83
N ALA A 109 -16.96 -5.60 -15.63
CA ALA A 109 -17.74 -5.68 -14.40
C ALA A 109 -18.99 -4.78 -14.46
N ILE A 110 -18.86 -3.55 -14.97
CA ILE A 110 -19.98 -2.64 -15.20
C ILE A 110 -21.00 -3.27 -16.18
N SER A 111 -20.51 -3.88 -17.26
CA SER A 111 -21.38 -4.54 -18.24
C SER A 111 -22.10 -5.75 -17.68
N LYS A 112 -21.55 -6.42 -16.67
CA LYS A 112 -22.18 -7.53 -15.93
C LYS A 112 -23.15 -7.07 -14.86
N GLY A 113 -23.23 -5.79 -14.54
CA GLY A 113 -24.16 -5.21 -13.58
C GLY A 113 -23.62 -5.21 -12.15
N THR A 114 -22.32 -4.94 -11.96
CA THR A 114 -21.76 -4.71 -10.63
C THR A 114 -22.52 -3.58 -9.92
N SER A 115 -22.70 -3.71 -8.61
CA SER A 115 -23.41 -2.72 -7.79
C SER A 115 -22.49 -1.64 -7.20
N MET A 116 -21.17 -1.89 -7.15
CA MET A 116 -20.16 -0.97 -6.62
C MET A 116 -18.79 -1.33 -7.19
N LEU A 117 -17.95 -0.32 -7.37
CA LEU A 117 -16.54 -0.47 -7.70
C LEU A 117 -15.69 -0.06 -6.49
N ILE A 118 -14.76 -0.93 -6.08
CA ILE A 118 -13.71 -0.62 -5.09
C ILE A 118 -12.38 -0.74 -5.84
N VAL A 119 -11.64 0.36 -5.99
CA VAL A 119 -10.54 0.45 -6.95
C VAL A 119 -9.24 0.90 -6.29
N ASN A 120 -8.23 0.04 -6.34
CA ASN A 120 -6.84 0.38 -6.10
C ASN A 120 -6.19 0.68 -7.46
N LEU A 121 -6.05 1.96 -7.78
CA LEU A 121 -5.69 2.44 -9.13
C LEU A 121 -4.29 1.95 -9.54
N VAL A 122 -4.11 1.49 -10.80
CA VAL A 122 -2.79 1.08 -11.29
C VAL A 122 -1.89 2.30 -11.49
N ASP A 123 -2.36 3.30 -12.23
CA ASP A 123 -1.61 4.53 -12.46
C ASP A 123 -1.90 5.52 -11.31
N SER A 124 -1.17 5.37 -10.19
CA SER A 124 -1.31 6.26 -9.02
C SER A 124 -1.03 7.71 -9.41
N GLY A 125 -1.92 8.60 -8.97
CA GLY A 125 -1.80 10.02 -9.28
C GLY A 125 -2.30 10.43 -10.68
N SER A 126 -2.86 9.51 -11.43
CA SER A 126 -3.40 9.78 -12.77
C SER A 126 -4.88 10.20 -12.71
N GLU A 127 -5.13 11.49 -12.84
CA GLU A 127 -6.49 12.03 -12.95
C GLU A 127 -7.23 11.47 -14.17
N ASP A 128 -6.54 11.28 -15.29
CA ASP A 128 -7.15 10.73 -16.50
C ASP A 128 -7.67 9.31 -16.26
N ALA A 129 -6.89 8.46 -15.58
CA ALA A 129 -7.30 7.10 -15.25
C ALA A 129 -8.49 7.10 -14.28
N ALA A 130 -8.44 7.92 -13.24
CA ALA A 130 -9.51 8.04 -12.26
C ALA A 130 -10.80 8.59 -12.88
N ASN A 131 -10.72 9.69 -13.64
CA ASN A 131 -11.87 10.30 -14.33
C ASN A 131 -12.50 9.35 -15.34
N ASN A 132 -11.71 8.55 -16.06
CA ASN A 132 -12.24 7.55 -16.98
C ASN A 132 -13.11 6.51 -16.23
N ILE A 133 -12.64 6.03 -15.10
CA ILE A 133 -13.39 5.08 -14.25
C ILE A 133 -14.66 5.74 -13.69
N ILE A 134 -14.54 6.95 -13.16
CA ILE A 134 -15.68 7.73 -12.63
C ILE A 134 -16.75 7.93 -13.70
N ASN A 135 -16.35 8.31 -14.92
CA ASN A 135 -17.30 8.54 -16.00
C ASN A 135 -18.07 7.27 -16.40
N MET A 136 -17.37 6.13 -16.52
CA MET A 136 -18.01 4.83 -16.79
C MET A 136 -19.01 4.44 -15.69
N ALA A 137 -18.64 4.64 -14.44
CA ALA A 137 -19.49 4.33 -13.29
C ALA A 137 -20.70 5.26 -13.20
N LYS A 138 -20.49 6.56 -13.43
CA LYS A 138 -21.51 7.60 -13.42
C LYS A 138 -22.61 7.37 -14.47
N GLU A 139 -22.27 6.90 -15.67
CA GLU A 139 -23.24 6.54 -16.70
C GLU A 139 -24.23 5.44 -16.27
N LYS A 140 -23.86 4.63 -15.30
CA LYS A 140 -24.65 3.51 -14.78
C LYS A 140 -25.11 3.71 -13.33
N ASP A 141 -24.84 4.90 -12.78
CA ASP A 141 -25.20 5.27 -11.41
C ASP A 141 -24.52 4.38 -10.34
N ILE A 142 -23.32 3.84 -10.64
CA ILE A 142 -22.59 2.89 -9.79
C ILE A 142 -21.66 3.67 -8.85
N PRO A 143 -21.69 3.44 -7.51
CA PRO A 143 -20.75 4.03 -6.58
C PRO A 143 -19.31 3.56 -6.82
N VAL A 144 -18.35 4.45 -6.56
CA VAL A 144 -16.91 4.17 -6.69
C VAL A 144 -16.21 4.53 -5.39
N ILE A 145 -15.40 3.61 -4.89
CA ILE A 145 -14.47 3.88 -3.79
C ILE A 145 -13.06 3.62 -4.32
N PHE A 146 -12.27 4.67 -4.45
CA PHE A 146 -10.83 4.52 -4.64
C PHE A 146 -10.15 4.27 -3.29
N PHE A 147 -9.10 3.45 -3.27
CA PHE A 147 -8.37 3.22 -2.03
C PHE A 147 -6.87 3.11 -2.21
N ASN A 148 -6.14 3.46 -1.15
CA ASN A 148 -4.70 3.38 -1.00
C ASN A 148 -3.91 4.26 -1.98
N ARG A 149 -4.03 4.06 -3.28
CA ARG A 149 -3.26 4.80 -4.30
C ARG A 149 -3.99 6.07 -4.71
N ALA A 150 -3.28 7.20 -4.65
CA ALA A 150 -3.85 8.52 -4.94
C ALA A 150 -4.43 8.59 -6.36
N VAL A 151 -5.48 9.37 -6.52
CA VAL A 151 -6.16 9.60 -7.81
C VAL A 151 -5.61 10.82 -8.56
N SER A 152 -4.83 11.65 -7.88
CA SER A 152 -4.21 12.87 -8.43
C SER A 152 -2.89 13.16 -7.70
N THR A 153 -2.03 13.92 -8.32
CA THR A 153 -0.85 14.56 -7.71
C THR A 153 -1.00 16.08 -7.64
N ALA A 154 -2.21 16.60 -7.87
CA ALA A 154 -2.49 18.02 -7.73
C ALA A 154 -2.52 18.43 -6.24
N GLU A 155 -2.32 19.75 -5.99
CA GLU A 155 -2.30 20.32 -4.64
C GLU A 155 -3.58 20.10 -3.82
N ASP A 156 -4.71 19.83 -4.49
CA ASP A 156 -5.98 19.51 -3.82
C ASP A 156 -6.08 18.03 -3.37
N GLY A 157 -5.01 17.24 -3.55
CA GLY A 157 -4.99 15.82 -3.20
C GLY A 157 -5.98 14.96 -3.99
N GLY A 158 -6.55 15.51 -5.08
CA GLY A 158 -7.56 14.84 -5.91
C GLY A 158 -9.01 15.12 -5.48
N GLU A 159 -9.25 16.10 -4.63
CA GLU A 159 -10.61 16.48 -4.19
C GLU A 159 -11.48 16.84 -5.38
N SER A 160 -10.95 17.58 -6.38
CA SER A 160 -11.68 17.94 -7.60
C SER A 160 -12.09 16.72 -8.42
N VAL A 161 -11.26 15.67 -8.46
CA VAL A 161 -11.55 14.40 -9.15
C VAL A 161 -12.67 13.66 -8.41
N ILE A 162 -12.54 13.49 -7.10
CA ILE A 162 -13.51 12.76 -6.27
C ILE A 162 -14.87 13.47 -6.25
N SER A 163 -14.88 14.79 -6.05
CA SER A 163 -16.12 15.57 -5.97
C SER A 163 -16.84 15.73 -7.32
N SER A 164 -16.22 15.30 -8.42
CA SER A 164 -16.88 15.28 -9.74
C SER A 164 -18.08 14.32 -9.82
N TYR A 165 -18.20 13.41 -8.85
CA TYR A 165 -19.28 12.46 -8.74
C TYR A 165 -19.67 12.26 -7.27
N ASP A 166 -20.93 12.51 -6.92
CA ASP A 166 -21.48 12.46 -5.56
C ASP A 166 -21.50 11.04 -4.93
N LYS A 167 -21.31 9.99 -5.73
CA LYS A 167 -21.15 8.61 -5.28
C LYS A 167 -19.70 8.12 -5.38
N CYS A 168 -18.74 9.03 -5.37
CA CYS A 168 -17.32 8.72 -5.36
C CYS A 168 -16.70 9.07 -4.01
N ALA A 169 -15.77 8.23 -3.55
CA ALA A 169 -14.99 8.47 -2.34
C ALA A 169 -13.56 7.96 -2.51
N PHE A 170 -12.64 8.51 -1.70
CA PHE A 170 -11.27 8.03 -1.57
C PHE A 170 -10.98 7.64 -0.13
N ILE A 171 -10.35 6.48 0.06
CA ILE A 171 -9.89 5.99 1.36
C ILE A 171 -8.39 5.68 1.25
N GLY A 172 -7.58 6.50 1.88
CA GLY A 172 -6.12 6.34 1.82
C GLY A 172 -5.41 7.15 2.88
N THR A 173 -4.08 7.16 2.80
CA THR A 173 -3.23 8.01 3.61
C THR A 173 -3.00 9.35 2.90
N ASP A 174 -2.75 10.37 3.69
CA ASP A 174 -2.19 11.61 3.21
C ASP A 174 -0.71 11.39 2.84
N TYR A 175 -0.43 11.31 1.55
CA TYR A 175 0.92 11.03 1.04
C TYR A 175 1.88 12.20 1.25
N GLU A 176 1.38 13.44 1.27
CA GLU A 176 2.21 14.62 1.53
C GLU A 176 2.63 14.65 3.00
N MET A 177 1.68 14.43 3.92
CA MET A 177 2.01 14.31 5.35
C MET A 177 3.07 13.24 5.60
N ALA A 178 3.00 12.10 4.90
CA ALA A 178 4.00 11.05 5.01
C ALA A 178 5.38 11.51 4.52
N GLY A 179 5.44 12.34 3.47
CA GLY A 179 6.66 13.01 3.00
C GLY A 179 7.23 14.00 4.01
N HIS A 180 6.40 14.87 4.56
CA HIS A 180 6.76 15.84 5.58
C HIS A 180 7.29 15.17 6.86
N MET A 181 6.59 14.15 7.37
CA MET A 181 7.09 13.38 8.51
C MET A 181 8.45 12.75 8.27
N GLN A 182 8.67 12.21 7.07
CA GLN A 182 9.97 11.66 6.68
C GLN A 182 11.06 12.74 6.67
N GLY A 183 10.80 13.90 6.10
CA GLY A 183 11.72 15.01 6.06
C GLY A 183 12.09 15.53 7.44
N GLN A 184 11.10 15.70 8.32
CA GLN A 184 11.32 16.08 9.71
C GLN A 184 12.21 15.06 10.45
N MET A 185 11.91 13.77 10.31
CA MET A 185 12.71 12.70 10.96
C MET A 185 14.15 12.67 10.45
N ILE A 186 14.35 12.85 9.15
CA ILE A 186 15.70 12.94 8.55
C ILE A 186 16.42 14.15 9.11
N GLY A 187 15.81 15.34 9.09
CA GLY A 187 16.38 16.56 9.60
C GLY A 187 16.81 16.48 11.05
N ASP A 188 15.94 15.97 11.92
CA ASP A 188 16.23 15.78 13.35
C ASP A 188 17.42 14.83 13.56
N TYR A 189 17.46 13.73 12.81
CA TYR A 189 18.58 12.80 12.89
C TYR A 189 19.90 13.43 12.42
N LEU A 190 19.85 14.20 11.32
CA LEU A 190 21.01 14.87 10.77
C LEU A 190 21.54 15.92 11.71
N VAL A 191 20.69 16.76 12.31
CA VAL A 191 21.11 17.77 13.32
C VAL A 191 21.78 17.09 14.50
N ALA A 192 21.20 16.03 15.03
CA ALA A 192 21.73 15.31 16.19
C ALA A 192 23.07 14.63 15.94
N ASN A 193 23.40 14.32 14.68
CA ASN A 193 24.59 13.55 14.31
C ASN A 193 25.49 14.28 13.31
N TYR A 194 25.30 15.58 13.08
CA TYR A 194 25.91 16.34 11.99
C TYR A 194 27.41 16.12 11.85
N ASP A 195 28.15 16.32 12.95
CA ASP A 195 29.62 16.20 12.97
C ASP A 195 30.13 14.77 12.70
N LYS A 196 29.28 13.75 12.84
CA LYS A 196 29.63 12.36 12.52
C LYS A 196 29.31 12.01 11.07
N LEU A 197 28.40 12.74 10.45
CA LEU A 197 27.92 12.49 9.09
C LEU A 197 28.65 13.34 8.05
N ASP A 198 29.27 14.42 8.46
CA ASP A 198 30.25 15.18 7.66
C ASP A 198 31.59 14.40 7.60
N LEU A 199 31.59 13.36 6.74
CA LEU A 199 32.70 12.40 6.69
C LEU A 199 34.01 12.97 6.12
N ASN A 200 33.92 13.99 5.31
CA ASN A 200 35.09 14.65 4.67
C ASN A 200 35.51 15.94 5.37
N GLY A 201 34.71 16.40 6.36
CA GLY A 201 35.03 17.59 7.16
C GLY A 201 34.88 18.91 6.41
N ASP A 202 34.09 18.94 5.33
CA ASP A 202 33.87 20.15 4.55
C ASP A 202 32.70 21.02 5.08
N GLY A 203 32.05 20.57 6.14
CA GLY A 203 30.94 21.25 6.78
C GLY A 203 29.61 21.05 6.07
N LYS A 204 29.51 20.05 5.20
CA LYS A 204 28.28 19.74 4.44
C LYS A 204 27.94 18.27 4.51
N ILE A 205 26.69 17.96 4.29
CA ILE A 205 26.20 16.59 4.13
C ILE A 205 25.67 16.44 2.72
N SER A 206 26.28 15.53 1.95
CA SER A 206 25.82 15.18 0.62
C SER A 206 24.86 13.98 0.67
N TYR A 207 23.90 13.98 -0.24
CA TYR A 207 22.92 12.90 -0.34
C TYR A 207 22.71 12.43 -1.77
N VAL A 208 22.20 11.22 -1.92
CA VAL A 208 21.56 10.69 -3.15
C VAL A 208 20.14 10.31 -2.81
N MET A 209 19.24 10.48 -3.76
CA MET A 209 17.83 10.12 -3.59
C MET A 209 17.44 9.13 -4.67
N PHE A 210 16.86 8.01 -4.24
CA PHE A 210 16.26 7.02 -5.14
C PHE A 210 14.76 7.19 -5.11
N LYS A 211 14.16 7.43 -6.28
CA LYS A 211 12.74 7.53 -6.47
C LYS A 211 12.25 6.21 -7.10
N GLY A 212 11.09 5.76 -6.71
CA GLY A 212 10.46 4.59 -7.31
C GLY A 212 9.85 4.93 -8.68
N ASP A 213 8.54 4.88 -8.76
CA ASP A 213 7.79 5.27 -9.95
C ASP A 213 7.69 6.81 -10.02
N GLU A 214 8.05 7.38 -11.18
CA GLU A 214 8.04 8.83 -11.42
C GLU A 214 6.65 9.46 -11.31
N ALA A 215 5.60 8.71 -11.62
CA ALA A 215 4.21 9.17 -11.57
C ALA A 215 3.51 8.88 -10.23
N ASN A 216 4.14 8.11 -9.34
CA ASN A 216 3.54 7.73 -8.08
C ASN A 216 3.54 8.88 -7.07
N ALA A 217 2.37 9.27 -6.55
CA ALA A 217 2.20 10.39 -5.64
C ALA A 217 3.02 10.25 -4.35
N GLU A 218 3.07 9.06 -3.75
CA GLU A 218 3.87 8.79 -2.55
C GLU A 218 5.37 8.90 -2.84
N ALA A 219 5.83 8.43 -4.00
CA ALA A 219 7.24 8.55 -4.40
C ALA A 219 7.63 10.02 -4.64
N ILE A 220 6.74 10.81 -5.24
CA ILE A 220 6.92 12.25 -5.45
C ILE A 220 7.06 12.94 -4.09
N ALA A 221 6.07 12.81 -3.21
CA ALA A 221 6.04 13.48 -1.92
C ALA A 221 7.23 13.10 -1.02
N ARG A 222 7.56 11.81 -0.93
CA ARG A 222 8.68 11.34 -0.10
C ARG A 222 10.05 11.79 -0.61
N THR A 223 10.23 11.93 -1.92
CA THR A 223 11.50 12.43 -2.48
C THR A 223 11.60 13.94 -2.42
N GLN A 224 10.50 14.64 -2.53
CA GLN A 224 10.45 16.10 -2.42
C GLN A 224 10.54 16.55 -0.96
N TYR A 225 9.52 16.29 -0.16
CA TYR A 225 9.44 16.78 1.23
C TYR A 225 10.48 16.12 2.14
N GLY A 226 10.93 14.90 1.80
CA GLY A 226 12.02 14.24 2.50
C GLY A 226 13.31 15.06 2.49
N VAL A 227 13.56 15.86 1.45
CA VAL A 227 14.70 16.77 1.35
C VAL A 227 14.35 18.18 1.84
N GLU A 228 13.24 18.75 1.36
CA GLU A 228 12.85 20.13 1.67
C GLU A 228 12.70 20.36 3.18
N ASP A 229 12.01 19.46 3.88
CA ASP A 229 11.83 19.61 5.33
C ASP A 229 13.08 19.27 6.12
N ALA A 230 13.90 18.31 5.65
CA ALA A 230 15.21 18.07 6.25
C ALA A 230 16.12 19.29 6.13
N ASP A 231 16.13 19.96 4.98
CA ASP A 231 16.85 21.20 4.76
C ASP A 231 16.37 22.32 5.68
N LYS A 232 15.04 22.42 5.83
CA LYS A 232 14.47 23.40 6.76
C LYS A 232 14.93 23.15 8.19
N VAL A 233 14.90 21.93 8.68
CA VAL A 233 15.35 21.57 10.04
C VAL A 233 16.84 21.86 10.22
N LEU A 234 17.67 21.53 9.23
CA LEU A 234 19.10 21.83 9.25
C LEU A 234 19.36 23.34 9.31
N THR A 235 18.72 24.11 8.44
CA THR A 235 18.93 25.57 8.36
C THR A 235 18.40 26.29 9.61
N ASP A 236 17.28 25.85 10.17
CA ASP A 236 16.74 26.35 11.45
C ASP A 236 17.72 26.07 12.62
N ALA A 237 18.50 24.99 12.54
CA ALA A 237 19.56 24.64 13.49
C ALA A 237 20.91 25.32 13.19
N GLY A 238 20.98 26.20 12.19
CA GLY A 238 22.20 26.92 11.80
C GLY A 238 23.20 26.03 11.06
N LYS A 239 22.77 24.94 10.48
CA LYS A 239 23.58 24.05 9.64
C LYS A 239 23.30 24.33 8.16
N PRO A 240 24.26 24.04 7.24
CA PRO A 240 23.99 24.09 5.80
C PRO A 240 22.91 23.12 5.38
N ALA A 241 22.17 23.46 4.31
CA ALA A 241 21.26 22.55 3.65
C ALA A 241 22.00 21.35 3.05
N LEU A 242 21.27 20.28 2.78
CA LEU A 242 21.77 19.08 2.12
C LEU A 242 22.30 19.42 0.71
N GLU A 243 23.38 18.78 0.31
CA GLU A 243 23.93 18.93 -1.03
C GLU A 243 23.67 17.66 -1.85
N PHE A 244 22.95 17.80 -2.98
CA PHE A 244 22.73 16.66 -3.87
C PHE A 244 24.06 16.20 -4.48
N TYR A 245 24.42 14.95 -4.28
CA TYR A 245 25.59 14.35 -4.88
C TYR A 245 25.34 13.99 -6.34
N ASP A 246 25.92 14.74 -7.24
CA ASP A 246 25.87 14.48 -8.67
C ASP A 246 27.20 13.86 -9.14
N SER A 247 27.16 12.57 -9.46
CA SER A 247 28.35 11.84 -9.93
C SER A 247 28.88 12.35 -11.27
N ALA A 248 28.07 13.03 -12.08
CA ALA A 248 28.51 13.67 -13.33
C ALA A 248 29.25 14.98 -13.07
N ASN A 249 29.02 15.59 -11.91
CA ASN A 249 29.64 16.85 -11.45
C ASN A 249 30.36 16.67 -10.12
N SER A 250 30.87 15.47 -9.84
CA SER A 250 31.51 15.08 -8.57
C SER A 250 32.75 15.88 -8.18
N ASN A 251 33.08 16.89 -8.94
CA ASN A 251 34.11 17.93 -8.61
C ASN A 251 33.49 19.17 -7.95
N LYS A 252 32.23 19.08 -7.52
CA LYS A 252 31.57 20.13 -6.71
C LYS A 252 31.62 19.74 -5.27
#